data_32e2b54af6770a29d2def20388e65499
#
_entry.id   32e2b54af6770a29d2def20388e65499
#
_cell.length_a   1.000
_cell.length_b   1.000
_cell.length_c   1.000
_cell.angle_alpha   90.00
_cell.angle_beta   90.00
_cell.angle_gamma   90.00
#
_symmetry.space_group_name_H-M   'P 1'
#
loop_
_entity.id
_entity.type
_entity.pdbx_description
1 polymer ?
#
loop_
_entity_poly.entity_id
_entity_poly.type
_entity_poly.pdbx_seq_one_letter_code
_entity_poly.pdbx_strand_id
1 'polypeptide(L)'
;MLQRCLICTDLKDGLQKLARFVSSFEHSGLKEITFLHSVPLWTEGEIPRIDQDRIDEVKSFLSSQFENVPDSIKVNLEVVSGEPTANIIETVEKYNIDFVILGTTVKTAIQEGIFGSTATKLTKKLKVPFMILRPQLISVYRDEELALRCKHLNRFWLVPYKGGKSSRYLINKVKEYCQKESLKTQHQILLLTVVEEVSRSSLLLENRLENAQKDLAKVEQELKDLGLEVQSIVKKGDPIMEILDIALNYDVSAIAIADDRDNILLNWTVKSFAQEILHRSWFPLVYFPLEK
;
A
#
# COMPACT_ATOMS: atom_id res chain seq x y z
N MET A 1 7.74 -6.24 11.26
CA MET A 1 8.81 -6.05 10.29
C MET A 1 8.28 -6.47 8.94
N LEU A 2 8.46 -5.64 7.89
CA LEU A 2 8.19 -6.06 6.53
C LEU A 2 9.34 -6.93 6.04
N GLN A 3 9.36 -8.18 6.41
CA GLN A 3 10.37 -9.09 5.92
C GLN A 3 9.83 -10.04 4.86
N ARG A 4 8.52 -10.34 4.96
CA ARG A 4 7.86 -11.29 4.06
C ARG A 4 6.77 -10.59 3.28
N CYS A 5 7.01 -10.41 1.99
CA CYS A 5 6.12 -9.71 1.08
C CYS A 5 5.45 -10.70 0.12
N LEU A 6 4.16 -10.52 -0.09
CA LEU A 6 3.40 -11.21 -1.14
C LEU A 6 3.12 -10.23 -2.27
N ILE A 7 3.57 -10.52 -3.48
CA ILE A 7 3.28 -9.77 -4.70
C ILE A 7 2.25 -10.56 -5.52
N CYS A 8 1.04 -10.02 -5.64
CA CYS A 8 -0.04 -10.65 -6.39
C CYS A 8 -0.15 -10.01 -7.77
N THR A 9 -0.09 -10.80 -8.81
CA THR A 9 -0.24 -10.33 -10.19
C THR A 9 -1.32 -11.09 -10.95
N ASP A 10 -2.08 -10.36 -11.79
CA ASP A 10 -2.99 -10.96 -12.78
C ASP A 10 -2.34 -11.05 -14.18
N LEU A 11 -1.04 -10.77 -14.29
CA LEU A 11 -0.23 -10.68 -15.50
C LEU A 11 -0.64 -9.55 -16.48
N LYS A 12 -1.65 -8.73 -16.10
CA LYS A 12 -2.12 -7.56 -16.85
C LYS A 12 -1.86 -6.26 -16.11
N ASP A 13 -1.56 -6.35 -14.83
CA ASP A 13 -1.27 -5.24 -13.93
C ASP A 13 0.20 -4.76 -13.97
N GLY A 14 1.07 -5.50 -14.66
CA GLY A 14 2.49 -5.19 -14.79
C GLY A 14 3.34 -5.65 -13.61
N LEU A 15 2.75 -6.10 -12.49
CA LEU A 15 3.49 -6.47 -11.27
C LEU A 15 4.44 -7.67 -11.49
N GLN A 16 4.19 -8.50 -12.48
CA GLN A 16 5.12 -9.56 -12.88
C GLN A 16 6.52 -9.04 -13.23
N LYS A 17 6.63 -7.79 -13.70
CA LYS A 17 7.94 -7.17 -13.97
C LYS A 17 8.80 -7.04 -12.73
N LEU A 18 8.19 -6.94 -11.54
CA LEU A 18 8.92 -6.84 -10.26
C LEU A 18 9.77 -8.08 -9.98
N ALA A 19 9.47 -9.22 -10.60
CA ALA A 19 10.27 -10.43 -10.50
C ALA A 19 11.73 -10.24 -10.99
N ARG A 20 11.96 -9.35 -11.96
CA ARG A 20 13.30 -9.01 -12.46
C ARG A 20 14.09 -8.12 -11.50
N PHE A 21 13.42 -7.48 -10.55
CA PHE A 21 14.00 -6.49 -9.64
C PHE A 21 14.09 -7.00 -8.19
N VAL A 22 14.08 -8.34 -7.99
CA VAL A 22 14.20 -8.91 -6.64
C VAL A 22 15.44 -8.43 -5.91
N SER A 23 16.58 -8.30 -6.59
CA SER A 23 17.81 -7.78 -6.02
C SER A 23 17.68 -6.34 -5.49
N SER A 24 16.84 -5.53 -6.12
CA SER A 24 16.61 -4.15 -5.68
C SER A 24 15.84 -4.06 -4.35
N PHE A 25 15.05 -5.08 -4.02
CA PHE A 25 14.35 -5.13 -2.73
C PHE A 25 15.25 -5.44 -1.53
N GLU A 26 16.50 -5.86 -1.73
CA GLU A 26 17.43 -6.11 -0.63
C GLU A 26 17.57 -4.91 0.31
N HIS A 27 17.56 -3.69 -0.26
CA HIS A 27 17.65 -2.45 0.49
C HIS A 27 16.32 -2.00 1.12
N SER A 28 15.21 -2.61 0.76
CA SER A 28 13.90 -2.35 1.36
C SER A 28 13.66 -3.07 2.69
N GLY A 29 14.61 -3.93 3.10
CA GLY A 29 14.51 -4.75 4.32
C GLY A 29 13.75 -6.07 4.14
N LEU A 30 13.27 -6.38 2.93
CA LEU A 30 12.61 -7.65 2.63
C LEU A 30 13.63 -8.81 2.68
N LYS A 31 13.20 -9.94 3.25
CA LYS A 31 13.96 -11.19 3.35
C LYS A 31 13.33 -12.34 2.57
N GLU A 32 12.03 -12.25 2.36
CA GLU A 32 11.27 -13.25 1.62
C GLU A 32 10.23 -12.57 0.75
N ILE A 33 10.18 -12.94 -0.52
CA ILE A 33 9.21 -12.43 -1.48
C ILE A 33 8.49 -13.62 -2.10
N THR A 34 7.18 -13.65 -1.97
CA THR A 34 6.32 -14.65 -2.61
C THR A 34 5.57 -13.98 -3.76
N PHE A 35 5.70 -14.53 -4.96
CA PHE A 35 4.88 -14.12 -6.10
C PHE A 35 3.68 -15.06 -6.19
N LEU A 36 2.48 -14.49 -6.35
CA LEU A 36 1.24 -15.24 -6.49
C LEU A 36 0.51 -14.86 -7.77
N HIS A 37 0.13 -15.87 -8.54
CA HIS A 37 -0.84 -15.74 -9.62
C HIS A 37 -1.98 -16.74 -9.42
N SER A 38 -3.22 -16.26 -9.60
CA SER A 38 -4.43 -17.09 -9.52
C SER A 38 -4.94 -17.37 -10.93
N VAL A 39 -4.89 -18.62 -11.35
CA VAL A 39 -5.44 -19.09 -12.64
C VAL A 39 -6.94 -19.34 -12.45
N PRO A 40 -7.83 -18.71 -13.24
CA PRO A 40 -9.25 -19.03 -13.20
C PRO A 40 -9.51 -20.52 -13.47
N LEU A 41 -10.57 -21.05 -12.86
CA LEU A 41 -11.03 -22.39 -13.24
C LEU A 41 -11.48 -22.39 -14.70
N TRP A 42 -11.13 -23.44 -15.41
CA TRP A 42 -11.63 -23.66 -16.77
C TRP A 42 -13.11 -24.05 -16.73
N THR A 43 -13.96 -23.29 -17.43
CA THR A 43 -15.41 -23.38 -17.35
C THR A 43 -16.10 -23.71 -18.69
N GLU A 44 -15.34 -24.10 -19.72
CA GLU A 44 -15.92 -24.50 -21.02
C GLU A 44 -16.59 -25.89 -21.01
N GLY A 45 -16.73 -26.53 -19.84
CA GLY A 45 -17.43 -27.78 -19.63
C GLY A 45 -18.52 -27.67 -18.56
N GLU A 46 -19.30 -28.75 -18.35
CA GLU A 46 -20.35 -28.79 -17.33
C GLU A 46 -19.83 -28.67 -15.89
N ILE A 47 -18.58 -29.06 -15.67
CA ILE A 47 -17.95 -29.01 -14.34
C ILE A 47 -16.67 -28.18 -14.45
N PRO A 48 -16.52 -27.12 -13.59
CA PRO A 48 -15.28 -26.35 -13.54
C PRO A 48 -14.08 -27.22 -13.19
N ARG A 49 -12.98 -27.08 -13.93
CA ARG A 49 -11.75 -27.87 -13.76
C ARG A 49 -10.55 -26.97 -13.54
N ILE A 50 -9.52 -27.54 -12.90
CA ILE A 50 -8.21 -26.92 -12.82
C ILE A 50 -7.56 -26.99 -14.20
N ASP A 51 -7.09 -25.85 -14.68
CA ASP A 51 -6.31 -25.75 -15.92
C ASP A 51 -4.83 -25.93 -15.59
N GLN A 52 -4.38 -27.18 -15.56
CA GLN A 52 -3.00 -27.50 -15.19
C GLN A 52 -2.00 -27.00 -16.23
N ASP A 53 -2.33 -27.08 -17.51
CA ASP A 53 -1.46 -26.60 -18.59
C ASP A 53 -1.20 -25.10 -18.46
N ARG A 54 -2.25 -24.34 -18.13
CA ARG A 54 -2.14 -22.90 -17.88
C ARG A 54 -1.34 -22.57 -16.62
N ILE A 55 -1.47 -23.37 -15.57
CA ILE A 55 -0.67 -23.23 -14.35
C ILE A 55 0.81 -23.42 -14.69
N ASP A 56 1.15 -24.47 -15.41
CA ASP A 56 2.54 -24.83 -15.75
C ASP A 56 3.16 -23.79 -16.71
N GLU A 57 2.39 -23.30 -17.69
CA GLU A 57 2.80 -22.20 -18.57
C GLU A 57 3.14 -20.93 -17.78
N VAL A 58 2.23 -20.49 -16.90
CA VAL A 58 2.43 -19.27 -16.10
C VAL A 58 3.58 -19.44 -15.12
N LYS A 59 3.71 -20.61 -14.50
CA LYS A 59 4.82 -20.91 -13.60
C LYS A 59 6.16 -20.86 -14.31
N SER A 60 6.25 -21.43 -15.50
CA SER A 60 7.44 -21.36 -16.35
C SER A 60 7.77 -19.93 -16.73
N PHE A 61 6.77 -19.17 -17.19
CA PHE A 61 6.93 -17.76 -17.54
C PHE A 61 7.44 -16.93 -16.36
N LEU A 62 6.80 -17.01 -15.20
CA LEU A 62 7.21 -16.22 -14.02
C LEU A 62 8.58 -16.65 -13.50
N SER A 63 8.88 -17.95 -13.50
CA SER A 63 10.20 -18.47 -13.10
C SER A 63 11.32 -17.91 -13.97
N SER A 64 11.09 -17.73 -15.27
CA SER A 64 12.06 -17.17 -16.20
C SER A 64 12.33 -15.67 -15.99
N GLN A 65 11.48 -14.97 -15.20
CA GLN A 65 11.66 -13.55 -14.90
C GLN A 65 12.58 -13.29 -13.71
N PHE A 66 12.90 -14.31 -12.90
CA PHE A 66 13.78 -14.13 -11.74
C PHE A 66 15.23 -14.03 -12.21
N GLU A 67 15.74 -12.80 -12.18
CA GLU A 67 17.12 -12.50 -12.54
C GLU A 67 17.90 -12.06 -11.30
N ASN A 68 19.14 -12.53 -11.16
CA ASN A 68 20.09 -12.07 -10.13
C ASN A 68 19.50 -12.04 -8.71
N VAL A 69 18.79 -13.11 -8.32
CA VAL A 69 18.23 -13.22 -6.96
C VAL A 69 19.38 -13.32 -5.96
N PRO A 70 19.53 -12.39 -5.01
CA PRO A 70 20.60 -12.45 -4.02
C PRO A 70 20.30 -13.53 -2.96
N ASP A 71 21.34 -14.13 -2.40
CA ASP A 71 21.23 -15.13 -1.31
C ASP A 71 20.52 -14.59 -0.06
N SER A 72 20.51 -13.27 0.11
CA SER A 72 19.84 -12.58 1.23
C SER A 72 18.32 -12.55 1.13
N ILE A 73 17.73 -12.87 -0.05
CA ILE A 73 16.29 -12.85 -0.30
C ILE A 73 15.80 -14.22 -0.78
N LYS A 74 14.94 -14.84 0.01
CA LYS A 74 14.24 -16.05 -0.42
C LYS A 74 13.06 -15.69 -1.33
N VAL A 75 12.98 -16.33 -2.49
CA VAL A 75 11.88 -16.16 -3.45
C VAL A 75 11.03 -17.42 -3.52
N ASN A 76 9.71 -17.25 -3.39
CA ASN A 76 8.73 -18.31 -3.62
C ASN A 76 7.82 -17.91 -4.79
N LEU A 77 7.36 -18.92 -5.50
CA LEU A 77 6.40 -18.76 -6.61
C LEU A 77 5.20 -19.68 -6.40
N GLU A 78 4.04 -19.08 -6.27
CA GLU A 78 2.73 -19.77 -6.19
C GLU A 78 1.91 -19.44 -7.44
N VAL A 79 1.58 -20.46 -8.18
CA VAL A 79 0.62 -20.39 -9.27
C VAL A 79 -0.46 -21.43 -8.98
N VAL A 80 -1.63 -20.94 -8.59
CA VAL A 80 -2.72 -21.79 -8.08
C VAL A 80 -4.03 -21.46 -8.78
N SER A 81 -4.92 -22.43 -8.87
CA SER A 81 -6.24 -22.23 -9.46
C SER A 81 -7.22 -21.70 -8.42
N GLY A 82 -8.20 -20.91 -8.84
CA GLY A 82 -9.33 -20.52 -8.01
C GLY A 82 -9.53 -18.99 -7.86
N GLU A 83 -10.26 -18.61 -6.82
CA GLU A 83 -10.64 -17.22 -6.57
C GLU A 83 -9.46 -16.45 -5.94
N PRO A 84 -9.04 -15.33 -6.55
CA PRO A 84 -7.84 -14.61 -6.13
C PRO A 84 -7.84 -14.21 -4.65
N THR A 85 -8.98 -13.77 -4.11
CA THR A 85 -9.05 -13.33 -2.70
C THR A 85 -8.81 -14.50 -1.73
N ALA A 86 -9.33 -15.69 -2.04
CA ALA A 86 -9.12 -16.89 -1.23
C ALA A 86 -7.65 -17.31 -1.29
N ASN A 87 -7.08 -17.38 -2.50
CA ASN A 87 -5.68 -17.74 -2.70
C ASN A 87 -4.71 -16.78 -2.00
N ILE A 88 -5.01 -15.47 -2.01
CA ILE A 88 -4.20 -14.47 -1.30
C ILE A 88 -4.23 -14.72 0.21
N ILE A 89 -5.40 -14.94 0.80
CA ILE A 89 -5.54 -15.17 2.24
C ILE A 89 -4.78 -16.44 2.65
N GLU A 90 -4.97 -17.53 1.91
CA GLU A 90 -4.28 -18.80 2.16
C GLU A 90 -2.75 -18.65 2.05
N THR A 91 -2.28 -17.93 1.03
CA THR A 91 -0.84 -17.67 0.84
C THR A 91 -0.28 -16.80 1.95
N VAL A 92 -1.04 -15.80 2.42
CA VAL A 92 -0.65 -14.95 3.56
C VAL A 92 -0.45 -15.81 4.82
N GLU A 93 -1.35 -16.75 5.09
CA GLU A 93 -1.24 -17.66 6.23
C GLU A 93 -0.09 -18.67 6.05
N LYS A 94 0.00 -19.30 4.88
CA LYS A 94 1.03 -20.31 4.54
C LYS A 94 2.46 -19.80 4.72
N TYR A 95 2.74 -18.59 4.26
CA TYR A 95 4.07 -17.99 4.30
C TYR A 95 4.26 -16.96 5.43
N ASN A 96 3.27 -16.81 6.32
CA ASN A 96 3.26 -15.80 7.38
C ASN A 96 3.61 -14.41 6.84
N ILE A 97 2.98 -14.00 5.78
CA ILE A 97 3.24 -12.73 5.07
C ILE A 97 2.97 -11.55 6.00
N ASP A 98 3.85 -10.58 5.97
CA ASP A 98 3.74 -9.33 6.73
C ASP A 98 3.09 -8.20 5.92
N PHE A 99 3.14 -8.30 4.59
CA PHE A 99 2.74 -7.22 3.67
C PHE A 99 2.36 -7.74 2.30
N VAL A 100 1.30 -7.21 1.72
CA VAL A 100 0.81 -7.64 0.39
C VAL A 100 0.91 -6.47 -0.60
N ILE A 101 1.39 -6.73 -1.80
CA ILE A 101 1.37 -5.79 -2.93
C ILE A 101 0.35 -6.27 -3.95
N LEU A 102 -0.57 -5.38 -4.30
CA LEU A 102 -1.64 -5.62 -5.25
C LEU A 102 -1.54 -4.64 -6.42
N GLY A 103 -1.79 -5.11 -7.61
CA GLY A 103 -2.00 -4.27 -8.78
C GLY A 103 -3.47 -3.86 -8.94
N THR A 104 -3.70 -2.72 -9.56
CA THR A 104 -5.03 -2.37 -10.09
C THR A 104 -5.02 -2.55 -11.60
N THR A 105 -6.07 -3.11 -12.18
CA THR A 105 -6.15 -3.21 -13.65
C THR A 105 -6.51 -1.87 -14.28
N VAL A 106 -6.00 -1.61 -15.49
CA VAL A 106 -6.30 -0.37 -16.24
C VAL A 106 -7.81 -0.20 -16.48
N LYS A 107 -8.54 -1.29 -16.65
CA LYS A 107 -9.98 -1.28 -16.90
C LYS A 107 -10.81 -0.87 -15.67
N THR A 108 -10.39 -1.24 -14.46
CA THR A 108 -11.08 -0.88 -13.22
C THR A 108 -11.00 0.60 -12.88
N ALA A 109 -9.98 1.30 -13.37
CA ALA A 109 -9.86 2.75 -13.19
C ALA A 109 -10.96 3.56 -13.94
N ILE A 110 -11.62 2.97 -14.93
CA ILE A 110 -12.56 3.68 -15.81
C ILE A 110 -14.03 3.29 -15.52
N GLN A 111 -14.33 2.08 -15.08
CA GLN A 111 -15.70 1.56 -15.08
C GLN A 111 -16.31 1.18 -13.72
N GLU A 112 -15.58 0.74 -12.70
CA GLU A 112 -16.18 0.16 -11.49
C GLU A 112 -15.40 0.48 -10.19
N GLY A 113 -15.28 1.68 -9.78
CA GLY A 113 -14.66 1.96 -8.48
C GLY A 113 -13.23 1.42 -8.36
N ILE A 114 -12.32 2.27 -8.17
CA ILE A 114 -10.86 2.22 -8.34
C ILE A 114 -10.13 1.12 -7.53
N PHE A 115 -10.78 0.57 -6.51
CA PHE A 115 -10.17 -0.46 -5.65
C PHE A 115 -10.05 -1.84 -6.31
N GLY A 116 -10.70 -2.09 -7.44
CA GLY A 116 -10.83 -3.46 -7.96
C GLY A 116 -11.61 -4.38 -7.01
N SER A 117 -12.25 -5.41 -7.53
CA SER A 117 -13.07 -6.33 -6.72
C SER A 117 -12.25 -7.08 -5.67
N THR A 118 -11.03 -7.48 -6.01
CA THR A 118 -10.11 -8.21 -5.10
C THR A 118 -9.67 -7.32 -3.93
N ALA A 119 -9.13 -6.12 -4.19
CA ALA A 119 -8.70 -5.21 -3.13
C ALA A 119 -9.87 -4.82 -2.21
N THR A 120 -11.07 -4.58 -2.76
CA THR A 120 -12.28 -4.29 -1.98
C THR A 120 -12.67 -5.45 -1.04
N LYS A 121 -12.53 -6.69 -1.48
CA LYS A 121 -12.79 -7.86 -0.62
C LYS A 121 -11.70 -8.00 0.45
N LEU A 122 -10.44 -7.72 0.09
CA LEU A 122 -9.30 -7.84 0.98
C LEU A 122 -9.31 -6.81 2.12
N THR A 123 -9.82 -5.57 1.91
CA THR A 123 -9.98 -4.60 3.01
C THR A 123 -10.78 -5.14 4.20
N LYS A 124 -11.67 -6.12 3.94
CA LYS A 124 -12.53 -6.72 4.96
C LYS A 124 -11.98 -8.01 5.57
N LYS A 125 -11.05 -8.67 4.88
CA LYS A 125 -10.61 -10.04 5.20
C LYS A 125 -9.15 -10.13 5.61
N LEU A 126 -8.28 -9.30 5.02
CA LEU A 126 -6.86 -9.27 5.40
C LEU A 126 -6.67 -8.65 6.78
N LYS A 127 -5.68 -9.18 7.50
CA LYS A 127 -5.22 -8.63 8.80
C LYS A 127 -3.87 -7.93 8.67
N VAL A 128 -3.19 -8.14 7.55
CA VAL A 128 -1.90 -7.51 7.26
C VAL A 128 -2.10 -6.30 6.34
N PRO A 129 -1.25 -5.26 6.45
CA PRO A 129 -1.31 -4.12 5.55
C PRO A 129 -1.02 -4.54 4.11
N PHE A 130 -1.58 -3.78 3.17
CA PHE A 130 -1.31 -4.02 1.76
C PHE A 130 -1.12 -2.72 0.99
N MET A 131 -0.27 -2.76 -0.02
CA MET A 131 0.00 -1.65 -0.93
C MET A 131 -0.73 -1.87 -2.25
N ILE A 132 -1.35 -0.82 -2.73
CA ILE A 132 -1.96 -0.79 -4.06
C ILE A 132 -1.04 -0.03 -5.00
N LEU A 133 -0.58 -0.70 -6.06
CA LEU A 133 0.20 -0.12 -7.13
C LEU A 133 -0.63 0.02 -8.39
N ARG A 134 -0.40 1.10 -9.13
CA ARG A 134 -1.04 1.30 -10.43
C ARG A 134 -0.14 0.76 -11.56
N PRO A 135 -0.70 0.05 -12.55
CA PRO A 135 0.05 -0.49 -13.68
C PRO A 135 0.84 0.59 -14.44
N GLN A 136 0.29 1.79 -14.50
CA GLN A 136 0.91 2.90 -15.17
C GLN A 136 2.25 3.29 -14.53
N LEU A 137 2.39 3.18 -13.20
CA LEU A 137 3.67 3.39 -12.52
C LEU A 137 4.73 2.40 -12.99
N ILE A 138 4.34 1.16 -13.23
CA ILE A 138 5.26 0.10 -13.61
C ILE A 138 5.56 0.14 -15.12
N SER A 139 4.60 0.55 -15.94
CA SER A 139 4.72 0.52 -17.39
C SER A 139 5.48 1.72 -17.98
N VAL A 140 5.48 2.88 -17.29
CA VAL A 140 6.15 4.10 -17.78
C VAL A 140 7.59 4.22 -17.28
N TYR A 141 7.97 3.52 -16.20
CA TYR A 141 9.33 3.57 -15.69
C TYR A 141 10.28 2.75 -16.56
N ARG A 142 11.48 3.29 -16.74
CA ARG A 142 12.63 2.52 -17.19
C ARG A 142 13.07 1.56 -16.11
N ASP A 143 13.88 0.57 -16.48
CA ASP A 143 14.35 -0.46 -15.54
C ASP A 143 15.11 0.16 -14.36
N GLU A 144 15.91 1.20 -14.58
CA GLU A 144 16.64 1.91 -13.52
C GLU A 144 15.71 2.61 -12.52
N GLU A 145 14.63 3.24 -13.02
CA GLU A 145 13.62 3.92 -12.19
C GLU A 145 12.84 2.89 -11.38
N LEU A 146 12.46 1.78 -12.00
CA LEU A 146 11.74 0.71 -11.33
C LEU A 146 12.61 0.04 -10.25
N ALA A 147 13.90 -0.17 -10.53
CA ALA A 147 14.87 -0.65 -9.54
C ALA A 147 14.96 0.28 -8.32
N LEU A 148 15.03 1.60 -8.56
CA LEU A 148 15.05 2.60 -7.48
C LEU A 148 13.73 2.59 -6.68
N ARG A 149 12.58 2.43 -7.33
CA ARG A 149 11.28 2.32 -6.64
C ARG A 149 11.20 1.06 -5.77
N CYS A 150 11.69 -0.06 -6.25
CA CYS A 150 11.80 -1.29 -5.45
C CYS A 150 12.74 -1.11 -4.25
N LYS A 151 13.90 -0.47 -4.46
CA LYS A 151 14.88 -0.18 -3.42
C LYS A 151 14.30 0.71 -2.31
N HIS A 152 13.46 1.67 -2.67
CA HIS A 152 12.90 2.67 -1.76
C HIS A 152 11.43 2.48 -1.45
N LEU A 153 10.87 1.27 -1.68
CA LEU A 153 9.44 0.98 -1.56
C LEU A 153 8.83 1.47 -0.24
N ASN A 154 9.55 1.28 0.86
CA ASN A 154 9.08 1.60 2.21
C ASN A 154 9.83 2.78 2.85
N ARG A 155 10.55 3.58 2.06
CA ARG A 155 11.48 4.57 2.62
C ARG A 155 10.78 5.78 3.23
N PHE A 156 9.82 6.37 2.53
CA PHE A 156 9.25 7.65 2.91
C PHE A 156 7.72 7.65 2.76
N TRP A 157 7.01 7.64 3.88
CA TRP A 157 5.54 7.60 3.87
C TRP A 157 4.94 8.94 4.28
N LEU A 158 3.96 9.40 3.50
CA LEU A 158 3.04 10.46 3.89
C LEU A 158 1.89 9.83 4.69
N VAL A 159 1.68 10.32 5.91
CA VAL A 159 0.65 9.86 6.84
C VAL A 159 -0.32 11.00 7.14
N PRO A 160 -1.47 11.05 6.48
CA PRO A 160 -2.50 12.02 6.80
C PRO A 160 -3.04 11.80 8.23
N TYR A 161 -3.09 12.87 9.01
CA TYR A 161 -3.57 12.83 10.39
C TYR A 161 -4.59 13.95 10.64
N LYS A 162 -5.81 13.60 11.00
CA LYS A 162 -6.84 14.60 11.35
C LYS A 162 -7.37 14.47 12.78
N GLY A 163 -6.67 13.73 13.63
CA GLY A 163 -7.16 13.36 14.95
C GLY A 163 -8.19 12.24 14.92
N GLY A 164 -8.73 11.88 16.08
CA GLY A 164 -9.72 10.82 16.22
C GLY A 164 -9.13 9.40 16.26
N LYS A 165 -10.03 8.42 16.36
CA LYS A 165 -9.64 7.01 16.58
C LYS A 165 -8.90 6.40 15.41
N SER A 166 -9.35 6.65 14.19
CA SER A 166 -8.74 6.07 12.96
C SER A 166 -7.34 6.59 12.73
N SER A 167 -7.13 7.91 12.89
CA SER A 167 -5.80 8.49 12.79
C SER A 167 -4.88 7.95 13.88
N ARG A 168 -5.38 7.79 15.12
CA ARG A 168 -4.61 7.21 16.21
C ARG A 168 -4.30 5.72 15.97
N TYR A 169 -5.25 4.98 15.41
CA TYR A 169 -5.04 3.59 15.01
C TYR A 169 -3.91 3.50 13.95
N LEU A 170 -3.97 4.33 12.90
CA LEU A 170 -2.92 4.38 11.88
C LEU A 170 -1.54 4.65 12.51
N ILE A 171 -1.45 5.66 13.39
CA ILE A 171 -0.19 5.99 14.08
C ILE A 171 0.33 4.80 14.91
N ASN A 172 -0.56 4.11 15.63
CA ASN A 172 -0.17 2.93 16.40
C ASN A 172 0.34 1.80 15.50
N LYS A 173 -0.31 1.57 14.36
CA LYS A 173 0.15 0.59 13.37
C LYS A 173 1.49 0.98 12.74
N VAL A 174 1.69 2.24 12.41
CA VAL A 174 2.98 2.75 11.94
C VAL A 174 4.06 2.52 13.02
N LYS A 175 3.78 2.79 14.30
CA LYS A 175 4.69 2.50 15.41
C LYS A 175 5.05 1.02 15.49
N GLU A 176 4.04 0.12 15.54
CA GLU A 176 4.24 -1.33 15.57
C GLU A 176 5.11 -1.81 14.39
N TYR A 177 4.89 -1.19 13.25
CA TYR A 177 5.56 -1.50 12.00
C TYR A 177 7.03 -1.07 11.99
N CYS A 178 7.31 0.13 12.49
CA CYS A 178 8.64 0.72 12.50
C CYS A 178 9.50 0.32 13.72
N GLN A 179 8.91 -0.19 14.79
CA GLN A 179 9.64 -0.61 16.00
C GLN A 179 10.54 -1.83 15.79
N LYS A 180 10.35 -2.60 14.74
CA LYS A 180 11.16 -3.77 14.42
C LYS A 180 12.53 -3.31 13.89
N GLU A 181 13.58 -3.68 14.59
CA GLU A 181 14.95 -3.12 14.61
C GLU A 181 15.62 -2.78 13.27
N SER A 182 15.31 -3.46 12.18
CA SER A 182 16.02 -3.26 10.90
C SER A 182 15.53 -2.07 10.07
N LEU A 183 14.44 -1.42 10.47
CA LEU A 183 13.84 -0.32 9.73
C LEU A 183 14.08 1.08 10.34
N LYS A 184 14.62 1.15 11.56
CA LYS A 184 14.80 2.43 12.29
C LYS A 184 15.63 3.47 11.54
N THR A 185 16.57 3.04 10.70
CA THR A 185 17.50 3.92 9.99
C THR A 185 17.05 4.33 8.58
N GLN A 186 15.95 3.78 8.06
CA GLN A 186 15.55 3.96 6.66
C GLN A 186 14.14 4.53 6.47
N HIS A 187 13.30 4.55 7.53
CA HIS A 187 11.95 5.07 7.41
C HIS A 187 11.85 6.54 7.77
N GLN A 188 11.41 7.29 6.80
CA GLN A 188 11.02 8.69 6.95
C GLN A 188 9.49 8.78 6.97
N ILE A 189 8.94 9.57 7.86
CA ILE A 189 7.49 9.79 7.97
C ILE A 189 7.21 11.27 7.86
N LEU A 190 6.32 11.62 6.95
CA LEU A 190 5.75 12.94 6.83
C LEU A 190 4.32 12.93 7.36
N LEU A 191 4.11 13.52 8.52
CA LEU A 191 2.78 13.71 9.08
C LEU A 191 2.13 14.94 8.45
N LEU A 192 0.90 14.82 7.98
CA LEU A 192 0.17 15.93 7.38
C LEU A 192 -1.22 16.08 8.00
N THR A 193 -1.49 17.25 8.55
CA THR A 193 -2.85 17.65 8.92
C THR A 193 -3.35 18.74 7.98
N VAL A 194 -4.53 18.54 7.40
CA VAL A 194 -5.18 19.55 6.57
C VAL A 194 -6.40 20.09 7.29
N VAL A 195 -6.45 21.41 7.49
CA VAL A 195 -7.58 22.13 8.09
C VAL A 195 -8.44 22.70 6.97
N GLU A 196 -9.66 22.19 6.84
CA GLU A 196 -10.61 22.67 5.84
C GLU A 196 -11.13 24.07 6.19
N GLU A 197 -11.27 24.94 5.19
CA GLU A 197 -11.86 26.28 5.32
C GLU A 197 -13.39 26.20 5.38
N VAL A 198 -13.95 25.72 6.49
CA VAL A 198 -15.41 25.60 6.66
C VAL A 198 -16.05 26.90 7.20
N SER A 199 -15.26 27.85 7.71
CA SER A 199 -15.75 29.04 8.38
C SER A 199 -15.27 30.33 7.74
N ARG A 200 -16.19 31.33 7.64
CA ARG A 200 -15.84 32.69 7.23
C ARG A 200 -15.11 33.49 8.31
N SER A 201 -14.94 32.96 9.51
CA SER A 201 -14.23 33.61 10.62
C SER A 201 -12.75 33.26 10.61
N SER A 202 -11.89 34.22 10.34
CA SER A 202 -10.43 34.06 10.36
C SER A 202 -9.91 33.60 11.73
N LEU A 203 -10.46 34.12 12.82
CA LEU A 203 -10.07 33.78 14.19
C LEU A 203 -10.34 32.30 14.53
N LEU A 204 -11.46 31.73 14.06
CA LEU A 204 -11.76 30.32 14.26
C LEU A 204 -10.82 29.43 13.43
N LEU A 205 -10.44 29.87 12.26
CA LEU A 205 -9.48 29.14 11.41
C LEU A 205 -8.08 29.15 12.05
N GLU A 206 -7.62 30.29 12.54
CA GLU A 206 -6.33 30.40 13.23
C GLU A 206 -6.27 29.49 14.46
N ASN A 207 -7.28 29.50 15.31
CA ASN A 207 -7.38 28.62 16.47
C ASN A 207 -7.35 27.10 16.05
N ARG A 208 -8.01 26.75 14.95
CA ARG A 208 -7.98 25.36 14.43
C ARG A 208 -6.59 24.98 13.94
N LEU A 209 -5.89 25.88 13.25
CA LEU A 209 -4.52 25.65 12.78
C LEU A 209 -3.55 25.48 13.95
N GLU A 210 -3.62 26.35 14.97
CA GLU A 210 -2.79 26.22 16.18
C GLU A 210 -3.03 24.90 16.92
N ASN A 211 -4.30 24.52 17.10
CA ASN A 211 -4.64 23.26 17.75
C ASN A 211 -4.14 22.05 16.93
N ALA A 212 -4.32 22.07 15.61
CA ALA A 212 -3.81 21.05 14.72
C ALA A 212 -2.29 20.94 14.82
N GLN A 213 -1.57 22.06 14.90
CA GLN A 213 -0.12 22.08 15.04
C GLN A 213 0.34 21.50 16.38
N LYS A 214 -0.33 21.88 17.49
CA LYS A 214 -0.03 21.32 18.82
C LYS A 214 -0.28 19.83 18.91
N ASP A 215 -1.37 19.35 18.31
CA ASP A 215 -1.70 17.92 18.33
C ASP A 215 -0.77 17.11 17.42
N LEU A 216 -0.43 17.64 16.24
CA LEU A 216 0.48 16.99 15.33
C LEU A 216 1.91 16.91 15.90
N ALA A 217 2.38 17.97 16.58
CA ALA A 217 3.68 18.00 17.24
C ALA A 217 3.81 16.92 18.33
N LYS A 218 2.74 16.59 19.07
CA LYS A 218 2.74 15.48 20.03
C LYS A 218 2.97 14.14 19.33
N VAL A 219 2.26 13.91 18.21
CA VAL A 219 2.40 12.66 17.42
C VAL A 219 3.79 12.57 16.81
N GLU A 220 4.32 13.68 16.30
CA GLU A 220 5.69 13.76 15.79
C GLU A 220 6.71 13.35 16.86
N GLN A 221 6.59 13.91 18.07
CA GLN A 221 7.48 13.58 19.18
C GLN A 221 7.35 12.10 19.59
N GLU A 222 6.13 11.58 19.69
CA GLU A 222 5.89 10.15 19.97
C GLU A 222 6.61 9.20 18.98
N LEU A 223 6.69 9.58 17.71
CA LEU A 223 7.36 8.77 16.67
C LEU A 223 8.88 9.00 16.71
N LYS A 224 9.34 10.22 16.97
CA LYS A 224 10.78 10.53 17.14
C LYS A 224 11.39 9.80 18.34
N ASP A 225 10.64 9.66 19.42
CA ASP A 225 11.07 8.92 20.62
C ASP A 225 11.32 7.42 20.33
N LEU A 226 10.77 6.90 19.24
CA LEU A 226 11.03 5.55 18.72
C LEU A 226 12.25 5.48 17.79
N GLY A 227 12.93 6.61 17.56
CA GLY A 227 14.09 6.71 16.68
C GLY A 227 13.75 6.84 15.20
N LEU A 228 12.53 7.26 14.86
CA LEU A 228 12.12 7.49 13.48
C LEU A 228 12.48 8.91 13.03
N GLU A 229 12.78 9.06 11.76
CA GLU A 229 12.91 10.36 11.11
C GLU A 229 11.52 10.88 10.76
N VAL A 230 11.04 11.90 11.46
CA VAL A 230 9.67 12.41 11.32
C VAL A 230 9.65 13.90 11.11
N GLN A 231 8.86 14.34 10.15
CA GLN A 231 8.51 15.73 9.91
C GLN A 231 6.99 15.88 9.99
N SER A 232 6.52 17.05 10.40
CA SER A 232 5.10 17.35 10.42
C SER A 232 4.76 18.66 9.72
N ILE A 233 3.64 18.68 9.02
CA ILE A 233 3.13 19.83 8.27
C ILE A 233 1.65 20.00 8.56
N VAL A 234 1.25 21.25 8.83
CA VAL A 234 -0.16 21.65 8.85
C VAL A 234 -0.43 22.53 7.65
N LYS A 235 -1.45 22.18 6.88
CA LYS A 235 -1.92 22.92 5.72
C LYS A 235 -3.38 23.36 5.93
N LYS A 236 -3.80 24.37 5.19
CA LYS A 236 -5.21 24.74 5.06
C LYS A 236 -5.65 24.53 3.60
N GLY A 237 -6.84 24.01 3.39
CA GLY A 237 -7.35 23.78 2.04
C GLY A 237 -8.22 22.54 1.91
N ASP A 238 -8.33 22.05 0.70
CA ASP A 238 -8.97 20.77 0.40
C ASP A 238 -8.03 19.62 0.77
N PRO A 239 -8.46 18.66 1.61
CA PRO A 239 -7.59 17.58 2.10
C PRO A 239 -6.95 16.75 1.00
N ILE A 240 -7.69 16.41 -0.07
CA ILE A 240 -7.16 15.58 -1.15
C ILE A 240 -6.11 16.36 -1.94
N MET A 241 -6.40 17.61 -2.29
CA MET A 241 -5.47 18.43 -3.07
C MET A 241 -4.17 18.69 -2.31
N GLU A 242 -4.27 19.05 -1.02
CA GLU A 242 -3.08 19.30 -0.19
C GLU A 242 -2.24 18.05 0.04
N ILE A 243 -2.88 16.87 0.21
CA ILE A 243 -2.17 15.60 0.34
C ILE A 243 -1.40 15.28 -0.93
N LEU A 244 -2.02 15.45 -2.10
CA LEU A 244 -1.38 15.15 -3.38
C LEU A 244 -0.26 16.15 -3.69
N ASP A 245 -0.45 17.43 -3.40
CA ASP A 245 0.58 18.46 -3.57
C ASP A 245 1.80 18.19 -2.68
N ILE A 246 1.58 17.87 -1.40
CA ILE A 246 2.65 17.52 -0.48
C ILE A 246 3.32 16.21 -0.90
N ALA A 247 2.57 15.21 -1.30
CA ALA A 247 3.14 13.94 -1.76
C ALA A 247 4.09 14.16 -2.97
N LEU A 248 3.69 15.03 -3.89
CA LEU A 248 4.50 15.38 -5.06
C LEU A 248 5.75 16.19 -4.67
N ASN A 249 5.59 17.24 -3.86
CA ASN A 249 6.67 18.15 -3.50
C ASN A 249 7.75 17.49 -2.65
N TYR A 250 7.40 16.47 -1.87
CA TYR A 250 8.33 15.72 -1.02
C TYR A 250 8.78 14.40 -1.62
N ASP A 251 8.33 14.03 -2.80
CA ASP A 251 8.64 12.76 -3.49
C ASP A 251 8.49 11.54 -2.57
N VAL A 252 7.33 11.44 -1.91
CA VAL A 252 7.08 10.34 -0.98
C VAL A 252 6.97 9.00 -1.71
N SER A 253 7.38 7.92 -1.06
CA SER A 253 7.27 6.57 -1.64
C SER A 253 5.84 6.06 -1.67
N ALA A 254 5.03 6.43 -0.67
CA ALA A 254 3.64 6.00 -0.58
C ALA A 254 2.83 6.91 0.36
N ILE A 255 1.51 6.87 0.21
CA ILE A 255 0.56 7.48 1.13
C ILE A 255 -0.05 6.37 2.01
N ALA A 256 0.07 6.48 3.34
CA ALA A 256 -0.46 5.48 4.26
C ALA A 256 -1.81 5.90 4.82
N ILE A 257 -2.78 5.00 4.80
CA ILE A 257 -4.13 5.21 5.35
C ILE A 257 -4.60 4.00 6.15
N ALA A 258 -5.53 4.23 7.06
CA ALA A 258 -6.22 3.15 7.78
C ALA A 258 -7.72 3.20 7.56
N ASP A 259 -8.39 2.08 7.81
CA ASP A 259 -9.85 2.01 7.76
C ASP A 259 -10.48 2.92 8.85
N ASP A 260 -11.58 3.56 8.54
CA ASP A 260 -12.32 4.45 9.45
C ASP A 260 -13.77 3.98 9.57
N ARG A 261 -14.06 3.23 10.63
CA ARG A 261 -15.43 2.74 10.88
C ARG A 261 -16.32 3.76 11.58
N ASP A 262 -15.74 4.75 12.21
CA ASP A 262 -16.51 5.74 13.00
C ASP A 262 -17.19 6.80 12.11
N ASN A 263 -16.83 6.90 10.82
CA ASN A 263 -17.38 7.88 9.87
C ASN A 263 -18.52 7.36 8.96
N ILE A 264 -19.21 6.30 9.39
CA ILE A 264 -20.42 5.79 8.69
C ILE A 264 -21.54 6.85 8.58
N LEU A 265 -21.52 7.87 9.44
CA LEU A 265 -22.55 8.92 9.51
C LEU A 265 -22.26 10.17 8.66
N LEU A 266 -21.05 10.36 8.21
CA LEU A 266 -20.71 11.43 7.28
C LEU A 266 -20.33 10.77 5.95
N ASN A 267 -21.02 11.03 4.88
CA ASN A 267 -20.96 10.48 3.52
C ASN A 267 -19.57 10.25 2.87
N TRP A 268 -18.51 10.32 3.65
CA TRP A 268 -17.12 10.09 3.30
C TRP A 268 -16.60 8.86 4.08
N THR A 269 -16.74 7.70 3.51
CA THR A 269 -16.04 6.50 4.02
C THR A 269 -14.55 6.60 3.66
N VAL A 270 -13.66 6.03 4.45
CA VAL A 270 -12.22 5.90 4.10
C VAL A 270 -12.05 5.25 2.73
N LYS A 271 -12.99 4.41 2.35
CA LYS A 271 -13.06 3.85 1.00
C LYS A 271 -13.18 4.95 -0.06
N SER A 272 -13.95 6.02 0.17
CA SER A 272 -14.07 7.15 -0.77
C SER A 272 -12.79 8.00 -0.78
N PHE A 273 -12.15 8.21 0.36
CA PHE A 273 -10.89 8.94 0.47
C PHE A 273 -9.74 8.19 -0.26
N ALA A 274 -9.60 6.90 0.00
CA ALA A 274 -8.61 6.08 -0.70
C ALA A 274 -8.88 6.00 -2.21
N GLN A 275 -10.15 5.90 -2.60
CA GLN A 275 -10.56 5.93 -4.00
C GLN A 275 -10.22 7.26 -4.66
N GLU A 276 -10.47 8.38 -3.97
CA GLU A 276 -10.17 9.70 -4.48
C GLU A 276 -8.66 9.89 -4.70
N ILE A 277 -7.83 9.50 -3.72
CA ILE A 277 -6.36 9.53 -3.86
C ILE A 277 -5.91 8.65 -5.02
N LEU A 278 -6.37 7.41 -5.09
CA LEU A 278 -6.03 6.52 -6.20
C LEU A 278 -6.54 7.03 -7.56
N HIS A 279 -7.67 7.74 -7.58
CA HIS A 279 -8.20 8.32 -8.82
C HIS A 279 -7.36 9.47 -9.34
N ARG A 280 -6.91 10.33 -8.44
CA ARG A 280 -6.25 11.59 -8.79
C ARG A 280 -4.73 11.50 -8.83
N SER A 281 -4.14 10.41 -8.33
CA SER A 281 -2.69 10.30 -8.23
C SER A 281 -2.15 8.96 -8.70
N TRP A 282 -0.83 8.94 -8.86
CA TRP A 282 -0.04 7.76 -9.20
C TRP A 282 0.67 7.17 -7.98
N PHE A 283 0.59 7.84 -6.83
CA PHE A 283 1.27 7.39 -5.61
C PHE A 283 0.76 6.03 -5.16
N PRO A 284 1.68 5.13 -4.77
CA PRO A 284 1.31 3.91 -4.07
C PRO A 284 0.51 4.24 -2.81
N LEU A 285 -0.52 3.44 -2.54
CA LEU A 285 -1.35 3.60 -1.35
C LEU A 285 -1.16 2.41 -0.42
N VAL A 286 -0.65 2.64 0.79
CA VAL A 286 -0.56 1.62 1.85
C VAL A 286 -1.80 1.68 2.70
N TYR A 287 -2.54 0.59 2.72
CA TYR A 287 -3.77 0.45 3.48
C TYR A 287 -3.57 -0.45 4.70
N PHE A 288 -3.93 0.05 5.87
CA PHE A 288 -3.92 -0.67 7.13
C PHE A 288 -5.34 -1.11 7.48
N PRO A 289 -5.67 -2.40 7.35
CA PRO A 289 -6.99 -2.92 7.71
C PRO A 289 -7.18 -2.87 9.22
N LEU A 290 -8.42 -2.65 9.69
CA LEU A 290 -8.73 -2.74 11.12
C LEU A 290 -8.68 -4.19 11.60
N GLU A 291 -8.07 -4.40 12.74
CA GLU A 291 -8.21 -5.65 13.49
C GLU A 291 -9.65 -5.79 13.98
N LYS A 292 -10.24 -6.96 13.75
CA LYS A 292 -11.57 -7.30 14.27
C LYS A 292 -11.48 -7.77 15.71
#